data_e5c08fdfbcc4814ec322250ceb69b07c
#
_entry.id   e5c08fdfbcc4814ec322250ceb69b07c
#
_cell.length_a   1.000
_cell.length_b   1.000
_cell.length_c   1.000
_cell.angle_alpha   90.00
_cell.angle_beta   90.00
_cell.angle_gamma   90.00
#
_symmetry.space_group_name_H-M   'P 1'
#
loop_
_entity.id
_entity.type
_entity.pdbx_description
1 polymer ?
#
loop_
_entity_poly.entity_id
_entity_poly.type
_entity_poly.pdbx_seq_one_letter_code
_entity_poly.pdbx_strand_id
1 'polypeptide(L)'
;MIKKRRLANPRHGFYLILRPEDQIAGAPDPVKWIDPLMKHQGIDYRISLLRAAAFHGSSHQASMVFQIVVPKQLRDFDLGRHRLQFLYQAAASFIQVNKPKLVSKMKSDAGFANVAGVELTLLDCVRYFHKAAGINGVAQIVKDIGAKANPRTLAKAAAAYENSAVRRLGYLLDQAGHGRQARALESFVKEVKTAVPLDPAVKPLVAALAQVHERNAKWKLLINETVEIAE
;
A
#
# COMPACT_ATOMS: atom_id res chain seq x y z
N MET A 1 6.68 30.55 -19.52
CA MET A 1 5.86 29.40 -19.89
C MET A 1 5.05 28.83 -18.71
N ILE A 2 5.61 28.71 -17.51
CA ILE A 2 4.88 28.30 -16.29
C ILE A 2 3.69 29.24 -15.99
N LYS A 3 3.89 30.57 -16.12
CA LYS A 3 2.82 31.57 -15.95
C LYS A 3 1.62 31.41 -16.90
N LYS A 4 1.80 30.72 -18.04
CA LYS A 4 0.71 30.42 -19.00
C LYS A 4 0.10 29.03 -18.78
N ARG A 5 0.34 28.38 -17.62
CA ARG A 5 -0.15 27.04 -17.28
C ARG A 5 0.11 25.96 -18.35
N ARG A 6 1.23 26.10 -19.10
CA ARG A 6 1.63 25.13 -20.11
C ARG A 6 2.69 24.13 -19.63
N LEU A 7 3.29 24.41 -18.48
CA LEU A 7 4.30 23.56 -17.85
C LEU A 7 3.99 23.41 -16.36
N ALA A 8 4.18 22.20 -15.83
CA ALA A 8 4.26 21.93 -14.40
C ALA A 8 5.67 21.41 -14.05
N ASN A 9 6.13 21.69 -12.83
CA ASN A 9 7.44 21.24 -12.36
C ASN A 9 7.28 20.44 -11.08
N PRO A 10 7.22 19.09 -11.15
CA PRO A 10 7.10 18.24 -9.98
C PRO A 10 8.39 18.20 -9.14
N ARG A 11 9.55 18.31 -9.77
CA ARG A 11 10.88 18.32 -9.12
C ARG A 11 11.86 19.16 -9.95
N HIS A 12 12.91 19.65 -9.29
CA HIS A 12 13.94 20.41 -9.97
C HIS A 12 14.48 19.67 -11.20
N GLY A 13 14.57 20.38 -12.32
CA GLY A 13 15.04 19.82 -13.59
C GLY A 13 14.06 18.92 -14.35
N PHE A 14 12.88 18.61 -13.80
CA PHE A 14 11.88 17.78 -14.44
C PHE A 14 10.60 18.57 -14.74
N TYR A 15 10.20 18.66 -15.98
CA TYR A 15 9.06 19.45 -16.44
C TYR A 15 8.04 18.60 -17.16
N LEU A 16 6.76 18.84 -16.90
CA LEU A 16 5.62 18.23 -17.60
C LEU A 16 5.00 19.26 -18.54
N ILE A 17 4.79 18.88 -19.78
CA ILE A 17 4.00 19.66 -20.74
C ILE A 17 2.53 19.39 -20.43
N LEU A 18 1.78 20.46 -20.11
CA LEU A 18 0.35 20.36 -19.85
C LEU A 18 -0.42 20.47 -21.15
N ARG A 19 -1.15 19.42 -21.51
CA ARG A 19 -2.14 19.44 -22.59
C ARG A 19 -3.34 20.27 -22.17
N PRO A 20 -4.20 20.73 -23.10
CA PRO A 20 -5.40 21.49 -22.76
C PRO A 20 -6.27 20.79 -21.70
N GLU A 21 -6.46 19.48 -21.80
CA GLU A 21 -7.22 18.65 -20.85
C GLU A 21 -6.61 18.60 -19.44
N ASP A 22 -5.29 18.74 -19.31
CA ASP A 22 -4.58 18.68 -18.03
C ASP A 22 -4.55 20.04 -17.30
N GLN A 23 -4.89 21.14 -17.99
CA GLN A 23 -4.75 22.50 -17.45
C GLN A 23 -5.67 22.77 -16.26
N ILE A 24 -6.88 22.20 -16.26
CA ILE A 24 -7.85 22.32 -15.16
C ILE A 24 -7.37 21.55 -13.93
N ALA A 25 -6.79 20.37 -14.13
CA ALA A 25 -6.21 19.57 -13.06
C ALA A 25 -4.86 20.11 -12.58
N GLY A 26 -4.17 20.91 -13.39
CA GLY A 26 -2.85 21.47 -13.12
C GLY A 26 -1.70 20.50 -13.33
N ALA A 27 -1.99 19.22 -13.60
CA ALA A 27 -1.04 18.18 -13.98
C ALA A 27 -1.76 16.98 -14.61
N PRO A 28 -1.09 16.21 -15.50
CA PRO A 28 -1.58 14.91 -15.96
C PRO A 28 -1.68 13.90 -14.80
N ASP A 29 -2.48 12.82 -14.99
CA ASP A 29 -2.50 11.70 -14.02
C ASP A 29 -1.09 11.22 -13.73
N PRO A 30 -0.68 11.09 -12.46
CA PRO A 30 0.65 10.68 -12.06
C PRO A 30 1.15 9.37 -12.69
N VAL A 31 0.26 8.44 -13.04
CA VAL A 31 0.62 7.20 -13.76
C VAL A 31 1.39 7.49 -15.06
N LYS A 32 1.09 8.61 -15.72
CA LYS A 32 1.70 8.97 -17.01
C LYS A 32 3.16 9.42 -16.88
N TRP A 33 3.56 9.95 -15.74
CA TRP A 33 4.86 10.60 -15.59
C TRP A 33 5.68 10.13 -14.37
N ILE A 34 5.13 9.27 -13.51
CA ILE A 34 5.87 8.78 -12.33
C ILE A 34 7.11 7.98 -12.72
N ASP A 35 7.03 7.11 -13.73
CA ASP A 35 8.17 6.29 -14.17
C ASP A 35 9.33 7.17 -14.71
N PRO A 36 9.13 8.10 -15.64
CA PRO A 36 10.17 9.03 -16.06
C PRO A 36 10.69 9.93 -14.91
N LEU A 37 9.82 10.37 -13.98
CA LEU A 37 10.27 11.13 -12.82
C LEU A 37 11.23 10.32 -11.94
N MET A 38 10.86 9.08 -11.61
CA MET A 38 11.66 8.24 -10.72
C MET A 38 12.98 7.82 -11.38
N LYS A 39 12.98 7.58 -12.70
CA LYS A 39 14.19 7.37 -13.49
C LYS A 39 15.10 8.60 -13.49
N HIS A 40 14.54 9.80 -13.66
CA HIS A 40 15.30 11.06 -13.57
C HIS A 40 15.97 11.23 -12.20
N GLN A 41 15.33 10.76 -11.13
CA GLN A 41 15.88 10.79 -9.76
C GLN A 41 16.82 9.61 -9.45
N GLY A 42 16.91 8.60 -10.31
CA GLY A 42 17.70 7.40 -10.07
C GLY A 42 17.18 6.56 -8.91
N ILE A 43 15.86 6.54 -8.68
CA ILE A 43 15.23 5.88 -7.54
C ILE A 43 14.23 4.83 -8.04
N ASP A 44 14.39 3.59 -7.59
CA ASP A 44 13.40 2.54 -7.82
C ASP A 44 12.11 2.81 -7.05
N TYR A 45 11.01 2.34 -7.59
CA TYR A 45 9.69 2.59 -7.02
C TYR A 45 8.67 1.52 -7.39
N ARG A 46 7.54 1.53 -6.68
CA ARG A 46 6.28 0.91 -7.12
C ARG A 46 5.08 1.73 -6.64
N ILE A 47 4.09 1.89 -7.51
CA ILE A 47 2.77 2.39 -7.12
C ILE A 47 2.15 1.34 -6.20
N SER A 48 1.56 1.74 -5.09
CA SER A 48 1.03 0.80 -4.10
C SER A 48 -0.28 1.27 -3.46
N LEU A 49 -0.69 0.61 -2.40
CA LEU A 49 -1.88 0.89 -1.59
C LEU A 49 -3.16 1.00 -2.45
N LEU A 50 -3.94 2.06 -2.26
CA LEU A 50 -5.27 2.21 -2.84
C LEU A 50 -5.26 2.17 -4.38
N ARG A 51 -4.25 2.81 -5.01
CA ARG A 51 -4.14 2.80 -6.48
C ARG A 51 -3.80 1.40 -7.01
N ALA A 52 -2.93 0.67 -6.33
CA ALA A 52 -2.63 -0.72 -6.69
C ALA A 52 -3.81 -1.65 -6.39
N ALA A 53 -4.52 -1.46 -5.28
CA ALA A 53 -5.72 -2.21 -4.95
C ALA A 53 -6.78 -2.05 -6.05
N ALA A 54 -7.05 -0.81 -6.48
CA ALA A 54 -7.96 -0.52 -7.59
C ALA A 54 -7.51 -1.18 -8.91
N PHE A 55 -6.20 -1.17 -9.21
CA PHE A 55 -5.64 -1.85 -10.39
C PHE A 55 -5.90 -3.36 -10.36
N HIS A 56 -5.93 -3.97 -9.18
CA HIS A 56 -6.22 -5.39 -9.00
C HIS A 56 -7.71 -5.72 -8.82
N GLY A 57 -8.58 -4.69 -8.86
CA GLY A 57 -10.04 -4.86 -8.86
C GLY A 57 -10.69 -4.72 -7.49
N SER A 58 -10.06 -4.02 -6.53
CA SER A 58 -10.76 -3.54 -5.35
C SER A 58 -11.56 -2.28 -5.68
N SER A 59 -12.82 -2.22 -5.25
CA SER A 59 -13.79 -1.18 -5.63
C SER A 59 -13.63 0.15 -4.87
N HIS A 60 -12.52 0.37 -4.17
CA HIS A 60 -12.31 1.62 -3.45
C HIS A 60 -12.32 2.85 -4.37
N GLN A 61 -13.00 3.89 -3.89
CA GLN A 61 -13.05 5.20 -4.56
C GLN A 61 -11.64 5.65 -4.98
N ALA A 62 -11.56 6.22 -6.19
CA ALA A 62 -10.33 6.75 -6.72
C ALA A 62 -9.72 7.75 -5.72
N SER A 63 -8.69 7.32 -5.02
CA SER A 63 -7.99 8.19 -4.07
C SER A 63 -7.32 9.34 -4.83
N MET A 64 -7.54 10.57 -4.37
CA MET A 64 -6.81 11.75 -4.85
C MET A 64 -5.33 11.71 -4.46
N VAL A 65 -4.97 10.80 -3.56
CA VAL A 65 -3.59 10.58 -3.12
C VAL A 65 -2.96 9.48 -3.95
N PHE A 66 -1.85 9.81 -4.60
CA PHE A 66 -1.07 8.87 -5.39
C PHE A 66 0.09 8.34 -4.54
N GLN A 67 0.02 7.08 -4.15
CA GLN A 67 0.88 6.46 -3.16
C GLN A 67 1.96 5.60 -3.81
N ILE A 68 3.21 5.84 -3.41
CA ILE A 68 4.40 5.27 -4.02
C ILE A 68 5.32 4.74 -2.92
N VAL A 69 5.67 3.46 -2.97
CA VAL A 69 6.68 2.87 -2.08
C VAL A 69 8.05 3.00 -2.71
N VAL A 70 9.01 3.50 -1.92
CA VAL A 70 10.39 3.80 -2.35
C VAL A 70 11.42 3.35 -1.31
N PRO A 71 12.67 3.05 -1.72
CA PRO A 71 13.74 2.62 -0.79
C PRO A 71 14.47 3.79 -0.12
N LYS A 72 14.03 5.02 -0.35
CA LYS A 72 14.63 6.25 0.16
C LYS A 72 13.54 7.17 0.72
N GLN A 73 13.83 7.88 1.79
CA GLN A 73 12.90 8.89 2.29
C GLN A 73 12.81 10.06 1.31
N LEU A 74 11.61 10.30 0.82
CA LEU A 74 11.26 11.42 -0.06
C LEU A 74 10.16 12.25 0.58
N ARG A 75 10.19 13.56 0.32
CA ARG A 75 9.11 14.46 0.75
C ARG A 75 7.91 14.32 -0.16
N ASP A 76 6.74 14.20 0.43
CA ASP A 76 5.46 14.32 -0.27
C ASP A 76 5.36 15.69 -0.94
N PHE A 77 4.59 15.77 -2.01
CA PHE A 77 4.30 17.04 -2.66
C PHE A 77 2.97 17.00 -3.40
N ASP A 78 2.41 18.20 -3.59
CA ASP A 78 1.20 18.40 -4.38
C ASP A 78 1.58 18.96 -5.76
N LEU A 79 0.89 18.47 -6.80
CA LEU A 79 1.02 18.97 -8.15
C LEU A 79 -0.37 19.07 -8.79
N GLY A 80 -0.87 20.28 -9.00
CA GLY A 80 -2.25 20.47 -9.41
C GLY A 80 -3.20 19.90 -8.35
N ARG A 81 -4.09 19.02 -8.78
CA ARG A 81 -5.05 18.32 -7.90
C ARG A 81 -4.50 17.02 -7.32
N HIS A 82 -3.32 16.61 -7.73
CA HIS A 82 -2.72 15.33 -7.32
C HIS A 82 -1.79 15.53 -6.13
N ARG A 83 -1.98 14.73 -5.09
CA ARG A 83 -1.06 14.62 -3.98
C ARG A 83 -0.23 13.35 -4.12
N LEU A 84 1.10 13.49 -4.24
CA LEU A 84 2.01 12.36 -4.26
C LEU A 84 2.53 12.10 -2.85
N GLN A 85 2.31 10.89 -2.38
CA GLN A 85 2.75 10.43 -1.07
C GLN A 85 3.78 9.31 -1.23
N PHE A 86 4.97 9.53 -0.66
CA PHE A 86 6.06 8.58 -0.69
C PHE A 86 6.14 7.81 0.62
N LEU A 87 6.10 6.49 0.50
CA LEU A 87 6.14 5.54 1.61
C LEU A 87 7.50 4.87 1.64
N TYR A 88 8.23 5.09 2.71
CA TYR A 88 9.56 4.53 2.85
C TYR A 88 9.52 3.04 3.23
N GLN A 89 10.24 2.22 2.48
CA GLN A 89 10.60 0.86 2.85
C GLN A 89 12.12 0.74 2.89
N ALA A 90 12.68 0.13 3.94
CA ALA A 90 14.13 -0.04 4.05
C ALA A 90 14.71 -0.68 2.77
N ALA A 91 15.82 -0.16 2.27
CA ALA A 91 16.38 -0.55 0.97
C ALA A 91 16.62 -2.05 0.84
N ALA A 92 17.11 -2.72 1.88
CA ALA A 92 17.32 -4.17 1.88
C ALA A 92 16.00 -4.93 1.68
N SER A 93 14.96 -4.58 2.44
CA SER A 93 13.62 -5.18 2.31
C SER A 93 12.97 -4.84 0.96
N PHE A 94 13.13 -3.60 0.50
CA PHE A 94 12.60 -3.18 -0.80
C PHE A 94 13.19 -4.01 -1.95
N ILE A 95 14.52 -4.16 -2.01
CA ILE A 95 15.22 -4.93 -3.05
C ILE A 95 14.80 -6.41 -3.03
N GLN A 96 14.52 -6.99 -1.86
CA GLN A 96 14.06 -8.37 -1.76
C GLN A 96 12.73 -8.61 -2.50
N VAL A 97 11.82 -7.64 -2.46
CA VAL A 97 10.44 -7.81 -2.96
C VAL A 97 10.14 -7.02 -4.24
N ASN A 98 10.89 -5.96 -4.55
CA ASN A 98 10.65 -5.15 -5.76
C ASN A 98 11.19 -5.84 -7.02
N LYS A 99 10.71 -7.06 -7.28
CA LYS A 99 11.14 -7.93 -8.37
C LYS A 99 10.05 -8.15 -9.40
N PRO A 100 10.39 -8.48 -10.66
CA PRO A 100 9.42 -8.65 -11.75
C PRO A 100 8.26 -9.62 -11.44
N LYS A 101 8.48 -10.63 -10.60
CA LYS A 101 7.43 -11.58 -10.20
C LYS A 101 6.40 -11.00 -9.22
N LEU A 102 6.76 -9.93 -8.53
CA LEU A 102 5.93 -9.28 -7.50
C LEU A 102 5.47 -7.88 -7.91
N VAL A 103 6.01 -7.35 -9.01
CA VAL A 103 5.69 -6.03 -9.54
C VAL A 103 5.02 -6.18 -10.90
N SER A 104 3.81 -5.65 -11.03
CA SER A 104 3.07 -5.58 -12.28
C SER A 104 3.42 -4.31 -13.05
N LYS A 105 3.04 -4.26 -14.32
CA LYS A 105 3.18 -3.08 -15.18
C LYS A 105 1.81 -2.49 -15.48
N MET A 106 1.60 -1.26 -15.11
CA MET A 106 0.42 -0.48 -15.49
C MET A 106 0.73 0.29 -16.77
N LYS A 107 -0.04 0.04 -17.82
CA LYS A 107 0.11 0.77 -19.10
C LYS A 107 -0.51 2.15 -18.99
N SER A 108 0.16 3.14 -19.54
CA SER A 108 -0.36 4.51 -19.75
C SER A 108 0.01 5.00 -21.15
N ASP A 109 -0.53 6.14 -21.57
CA ASP A 109 -0.20 6.76 -22.86
C ASP A 109 1.29 7.10 -23.00
N ALA A 110 2.00 7.25 -21.88
CA ALA A 110 3.43 7.61 -21.85
C ALA A 110 4.35 6.41 -21.58
N GLY A 111 3.81 5.16 -21.57
CA GLY A 111 4.58 3.95 -21.32
C GLY A 111 4.04 3.11 -20.16
N PHE A 112 4.93 2.54 -19.37
CA PHE A 112 4.56 1.64 -18.27
C PHE A 112 5.05 2.18 -16.94
N ALA A 113 4.19 2.10 -15.93
CA ALA A 113 4.56 2.36 -14.54
C ALA A 113 4.63 1.04 -13.74
N ASN A 114 5.52 0.99 -12.74
CA ASN A 114 5.62 -0.15 -11.82
C ASN A 114 4.51 -0.09 -10.77
N VAL A 115 3.75 -1.17 -10.65
CA VAL A 115 2.66 -1.30 -9.67
C VAL A 115 2.92 -2.53 -8.80
N ALA A 116 2.68 -2.43 -7.51
CA ALA A 116 2.70 -3.59 -6.62
C ALA A 116 1.79 -4.69 -7.17
N GLY A 117 2.28 -5.93 -7.27
CA GLY A 117 1.45 -7.09 -7.51
C GLY A 117 0.50 -7.34 -6.34
N VAL A 118 -0.42 -8.29 -6.48
CA VAL A 118 -1.46 -8.54 -5.46
C VAL A 118 -0.85 -8.77 -4.07
N GLU A 119 0.18 -9.60 -3.98
CA GLU A 119 0.84 -9.94 -2.72
C GLU A 119 1.48 -8.72 -2.05
N LEU A 120 2.18 -7.88 -2.83
CA LEU A 120 2.76 -6.65 -2.30
C LEU A 120 1.69 -5.62 -1.95
N THR A 121 0.63 -5.52 -2.73
CA THR A 121 -0.50 -4.62 -2.43
C THR A 121 -1.11 -4.95 -1.08
N LEU A 122 -1.39 -6.23 -0.80
CA LEU A 122 -1.92 -6.68 0.48
C LEU A 122 -0.96 -6.36 1.64
N LEU A 123 0.33 -6.69 1.49
CA LEU A 123 1.35 -6.43 2.51
C LEU A 123 1.58 -4.94 2.75
N ASP A 124 1.66 -4.14 1.69
CA ASP A 124 1.83 -2.69 1.79
C ASP A 124 0.60 -2.02 2.42
N CYS A 125 -0.62 -2.42 2.05
CA CYS A 125 -1.85 -1.90 2.65
C CYS A 125 -1.91 -2.15 4.15
N VAL A 126 -1.57 -3.36 4.60
CA VAL A 126 -1.56 -3.69 6.02
C VAL A 126 -0.41 -3.00 6.76
N ARG A 127 0.75 -2.84 6.13
CA ARG A 127 1.88 -2.12 6.73
C ARG A 127 1.57 -0.64 6.95
N TYR A 128 0.89 -0.02 5.99
CA TYR A 128 0.59 1.41 5.96
C TYR A 128 -0.92 1.68 6.08
N PHE A 129 -1.65 0.85 6.83
CA PHE A 129 -3.12 0.89 6.83
C PHE A 129 -3.70 2.26 7.18
N HIS A 130 -3.05 3.06 8.05
CA HIS A 130 -3.48 4.44 8.33
C HIS A 130 -3.44 5.37 7.09
N LYS A 131 -2.66 4.98 6.08
CA LYS A 131 -2.59 5.67 4.79
C LYS A 131 -3.42 4.98 3.71
N ALA A 132 -3.93 3.79 3.99
CA ALA A 132 -4.73 2.95 3.10
C ALA A 132 -6.19 2.84 3.57
N ALA A 133 -6.79 3.94 4.01
CA ALA A 133 -8.19 4.04 4.48
C ALA A 133 -8.49 3.30 5.81
N GLY A 134 -7.50 3.16 6.70
CA GLY A 134 -7.67 2.51 8.00
C GLY A 134 -7.80 1.00 7.92
N ILE A 135 -8.00 0.36 9.09
CA ILE A 135 -8.04 -1.11 9.15
C ILE A 135 -9.26 -1.69 8.40
N ASN A 136 -10.41 -1.02 8.46
CA ASN A 136 -11.62 -1.46 7.77
C ASN A 136 -11.50 -1.33 6.25
N GLY A 137 -10.92 -0.22 5.76
CA GLY A 137 -10.64 -0.08 4.33
C GLY A 137 -9.66 -1.14 3.83
N VAL A 138 -8.64 -1.48 4.62
CA VAL A 138 -7.70 -2.57 4.28
C VAL A 138 -8.37 -3.93 4.37
N ALA A 139 -9.27 -4.16 5.33
CA ALA A 139 -10.04 -5.40 5.41
C ALA A 139 -10.90 -5.62 4.15
N GLN A 140 -11.52 -4.56 3.64
CA GLN A 140 -12.27 -4.62 2.39
C GLN A 140 -11.35 -4.93 1.20
N ILE A 141 -10.16 -4.29 1.11
CA ILE A 141 -9.17 -4.62 0.06
C ILE A 141 -8.78 -6.09 0.14
N VAL A 142 -8.52 -6.61 1.35
CA VAL A 142 -8.19 -8.02 1.56
C VAL A 142 -9.34 -8.92 1.09
N LYS A 143 -10.60 -8.57 1.36
CA LYS A 143 -11.78 -9.30 0.87
C LYS A 143 -11.81 -9.33 -0.66
N ASP A 144 -11.62 -8.18 -1.31
CA ASP A 144 -11.75 -8.03 -2.76
C ASP A 144 -10.68 -8.77 -3.56
N ILE A 145 -9.44 -8.70 -3.11
CA ILE A 145 -8.31 -9.20 -3.90
C ILE A 145 -7.50 -10.31 -3.23
N GLY A 146 -7.77 -10.65 -1.97
CA GLY A 146 -6.99 -11.65 -1.22
C GLY A 146 -6.97 -13.02 -1.85
N ALA A 147 -8.09 -13.48 -2.43
CA ALA A 147 -8.19 -14.76 -3.13
C ALA A 147 -7.26 -14.88 -4.34
N LYS A 148 -6.88 -13.73 -4.96
CA LYS A 148 -6.00 -13.68 -6.14
C LYS A 148 -4.52 -13.89 -5.78
N ALA A 149 -4.15 -13.71 -4.51
CA ALA A 149 -2.76 -13.87 -4.06
C ALA A 149 -2.32 -15.34 -4.13
N ASN A 150 -1.13 -15.57 -4.68
CA ASN A 150 -0.51 -16.88 -4.62
C ASN A 150 0.09 -17.12 -3.22
N PRO A 151 -0.33 -18.17 -2.47
CA PRO A 151 0.09 -18.38 -1.09
C PRO A 151 1.60 -18.51 -0.92
N ARG A 152 2.30 -19.20 -1.85
CA ARG A 152 3.75 -19.39 -1.77
C ARG A 152 4.50 -18.09 -2.03
N THR A 153 4.03 -17.31 -2.99
CA THR A 153 4.60 -16.00 -3.33
C THR A 153 4.37 -15.00 -2.21
N LEU A 154 3.16 -15.01 -1.62
CA LEU A 154 2.80 -14.19 -0.46
C LEU A 154 3.71 -14.48 0.74
N ALA A 155 3.90 -15.75 1.10
CA ALA A 155 4.78 -16.15 2.20
C ALA A 155 6.24 -15.71 1.97
N LYS A 156 6.76 -15.84 0.75
CA LYS A 156 8.11 -15.36 0.40
C LYS A 156 8.23 -13.85 0.53
N ALA A 157 7.24 -13.10 0.05
CA ALA A 157 7.24 -11.65 0.13
C ALA A 157 7.09 -11.17 1.60
N ALA A 158 6.28 -11.85 2.40
CA ALA A 158 6.03 -11.53 3.81
C ALA A 158 7.31 -11.53 4.66
N ALA A 159 8.32 -12.31 4.30
CA ALA A 159 9.61 -12.37 5.01
C ALA A 159 10.38 -11.02 5.00
N ALA A 160 10.04 -10.09 4.09
CA ALA A 160 10.64 -8.76 4.01
C ALA A 160 9.84 -7.69 4.77
N TYR A 161 8.78 -8.08 5.48
CA TYR A 161 7.90 -7.17 6.22
C TYR A 161 7.97 -7.44 7.72
N GLU A 162 7.57 -6.45 8.50
CA GLU A 162 7.49 -6.58 9.95
C GLU A 162 6.51 -7.68 10.35
N ASN A 163 6.90 -8.53 11.27
CA ASN A 163 6.08 -9.66 11.73
C ASN A 163 4.68 -9.23 12.17
N SER A 164 4.54 -8.05 12.79
CA SER A 164 3.24 -7.50 13.19
C SER A 164 2.32 -7.23 11.99
N ALA A 165 2.86 -6.74 10.86
CA ALA A 165 2.09 -6.53 9.64
C ALA A 165 1.66 -7.88 9.03
N VAL A 166 2.56 -8.87 9.00
CA VAL A 166 2.24 -10.22 8.50
C VAL A 166 1.11 -10.86 9.31
N ARG A 167 1.15 -10.72 10.64
CA ARG A 167 0.10 -11.25 11.52
C ARG A 167 -1.25 -10.58 11.31
N ARG A 168 -1.27 -9.25 11.13
CA ARG A 168 -2.48 -8.49 10.79
C ARG A 168 -3.05 -8.96 9.46
N LEU A 169 -2.19 -9.12 8.44
CA LEU A 169 -2.64 -9.64 7.14
C LEU A 169 -3.25 -11.05 7.27
N GLY A 170 -2.59 -11.95 8.02
CA GLY A 170 -3.10 -13.29 8.24
C GLY A 170 -4.48 -13.30 8.91
N TYR A 171 -4.68 -12.45 9.92
CA TYR A 171 -5.97 -12.26 10.58
C TYR A 171 -7.03 -11.75 9.59
N LEU A 172 -6.74 -10.70 8.83
CA LEU A 172 -7.69 -10.14 7.87
C LEU A 172 -8.03 -11.12 6.74
N LEU A 173 -7.07 -11.95 6.30
CA LEU A 173 -7.32 -13.02 5.33
C LEU A 173 -8.26 -14.10 5.90
N ASP A 174 -8.11 -14.46 7.18
CA ASP A 174 -9.06 -15.39 7.83
C ASP A 174 -10.45 -14.77 7.93
N GLN A 175 -10.58 -13.51 8.36
CA GLN A 175 -11.87 -12.81 8.45
C GLN A 175 -12.54 -12.68 7.07
N ALA A 176 -11.76 -12.48 6.01
CA ALA A 176 -12.25 -12.37 4.64
C ALA A 176 -12.58 -13.75 4.00
N GLY A 177 -12.36 -14.88 4.70
CA GLY A 177 -12.61 -16.23 4.17
C GLY A 177 -11.50 -16.76 3.25
N HIS A 178 -10.33 -16.13 3.21
CA HIS A 178 -9.17 -16.54 2.36
C HIS A 178 -8.21 -17.48 3.12
N GLY A 179 -8.75 -18.55 3.74
CA GLY A 179 -8.00 -19.44 4.61
C GLY A 179 -6.78 -20.14 3.97
N ARG A 180 -6.74 -20.27 2.64
CA ARG A 180 -5.58 -20.84 1.94
C ARG A 180 -4.38 -19.89 1.99
N GLN A 181 -4.62 -18.60 1.80
CA GLN A 181 -3.61 -17.54 1.87
C GLN A 181 -3.18 -17.30 3.31
N ALA A 182 -4.13 -17.29 4.24
CA ALA A 182 -3.85 -17.14 5.67
C ALA A 182 -2.93 -18.26 6.18
N ARG A 183 -3.20 -19.52 5.87
CA ARG A 183 -2.36 -20.67 6.26
C ARG A 183 -0.90 -20.53 5.81
N ALA A 184 -0.64 -19.91 4.68
CA ALA A 184 0.73 -19.69 4.20
C ALA A 184 1.54 -18.73 5.08
N LEU A 185 0.87 -17.92 5.92
CA LEU A 185 1.49 -16.97 6.85
C LEU A 185 1.61 -17.51 8.28
N GLU A 186 1.05 -18.67 8.62
CA GLU A 186 1.04 -19.22 9.99
C GLU A 186 2.45 -19.49 10.53
N SER A 187 3.41 -19.79 9.66
CA SER A 187 4.80 -20.00 10.08
C SER A 187 5.41 -18.78 10.77
N PHE A 188 4.96 -17.56 10.43
CA PHE A 188 5.43 -16.32 11.04
C PHE A 188 4.94 -16.11 12.50
N VAL A 189 4.00 -16.92 12.96
CA VAL A 189 3.41 -16.81 14.30
C VAL A 189 3.91 -17.87 15.25
N LYS A 190 4.44 -18.99 14.77
CA LYS A 190 4.78 -20.18 15.59
C LYS A 190 5.64 -19.88 16.81
N GLU A 191 6.65 -19.04 16.68
CA GLU A 191 7.59 -18.71 17.75
C GLU A 191 7.26 -17.41 18.51
N VAL A 192 6.17 -16.74 18.12
CA VAL A 192 5.80 -15.46 18.70
C VAL A 192 5.10 -15.66 20.05
N LYS A 193 5.69 -15.09 21.11
CA LYS A 193 5.15 -15.17 22.47
C LYS A 193 4.25 -13.98 22.83
N THR A 194 4.49 -12.80 22.23
CA THR A 194 3.80 -11.56 22.58
C THR A 194 2.68 -11.22 21.60
N ALA A 195 1.54 -10.79 22.11
CA ALA A 195 0.48 -10.23 21.30
C ALA A 195 0.75 -8.73 21.01
N VAL A 196 0.28 -8.26 19.86
CA VAL A 196 0.33 -6.84 19.48
C VAL A 196 -1.08 -6.37 19.12
N PRO A 197 -1.40 -5.07 19.29
CA PRO A 197 -2.70 -4.55 18.92
C PRO A 197 -2.93 -4.67 17.41
N LEU A 198 -4.19 -4.88 17.02
CA LEU A 198 -4.61 -4.83 15.63
C LEU A 198 -4.38 -3.44 15.07
N ASP A 199 -4.85 -2.40 15.76
CA ASP A 199 -4.50 -1.01 15.46
C ASP A 199 -3.64 -0.40 16.59
N PRO A 200 -2.35 -0.15 16.34
CA PRO A 200 -1.46 0.45 17.35
C PRO A 200 -1.73 1.95 17.59
N ALA A 201 -2.54 2.62 16.75
CA ALA A 201 -2.89 4.03 16.95
C ALA A 201 -4.06 4.21 17.90
N VAL A 202 -4.90 3.19 18.06
CA VAL A 202 -5.97 3.17 19.05
C VAL A 202 -5.34 2.97 20.43
N LYS A 203 -5.04 4.08 21.10
CA LYS A 203 -4.51 4.09 22.46
C LYS A 203 -5.66 4.40 23.42
N PRO A 204 -5.84 3.62 24.49
CA PRO A 204 -6.79 3.98 25.53
C PRO A 204 -6.34 5.28 26.20
N LEU A 205 -7.28 6.17 26.51
CA LEU A 205 -7.04 7.40 27.29
C LEU A 205 -6.48 7.09 28.68
N VAL A 206 -6.87 5.96 29.25
CA VAL A 206 -6.36 5.40 30.50
C VAL A 206 -6.11 3.93 30.28
N ALA A 207 -4.97 3.40 30.72
CA ALA A 207 -4.60 1.98 30.56
C ALA A 207 -5.65 1.01 31.12
N ALA A 208 -6.35 1.40 32.20
CA ALA A 208 -7.45 0.63 32.79
C ALA A 208 -8.71 0.57 31.89
N LEU A 209 -8.86 1.48 30.91
CA LEU A 209 -9.97 1.53 29.97
C LEU A 209 -9.59 0.95 28.60
N ALA A 210 -8.46 0.24 28.51
CA ALA A 210 -8.05 -0.44 27.29
C ALA A 210 -9.13 -1.45 26.87
N GLN A 211 -9.97 -1.07 25.91
CA GLN A 211 -10.94 -1.97 25.33
C GLN A 211 -10.21 -2.93 24.39
N VAL A 212 -9.84 -4.08 24.91
CA VAL A 212 -9.48 -5.23 24.07
C VAL A 212 -10.76 -6.04 23.93
N HIS A 213 -11.38 -5.97 22.76
CA HIS A 213 -12.62 -6.70 22.50
C HIS A 213 -12.39 -8.22 22.53
N GLU A 214 -11.25 -8.66 22.01
CA GLU A 214 -10.89 -10.07 21.90
C GLU A 214 -9.37 -10.26 21.81
N ARG A 215 -8.91 -11.44 22.27
CA ARG A 215 -7.54 -11.92 22.03
C ARG A 215 -7.56 -13.00 20.96
N ASN A 216 -7.04 -12.70 19.78
CA ASN A 216 -6.88 -13.71 18.76
C ASN A 216 -5.62 -14.54 19.01
N ALA A 217 -5.81 -15.77 19.51
CA ALA A 217 -4.72 -16.68 19.87
C ALA A 217 -3.93 -17.15 18.63
N LYS A 218 -4.59 -17.35 17.50
CA LYS A 218 -3.98 -17.81 16.24
C LYS A 218 -2.94 -16.82 15.73
N TRP A 219 -3.30 -15.54 15.64
CA TRP A 219 -2.43 -14.49 15.09
C TRP A 219 -1.68 -13.69 16.13
N LYS A 220 -1.87 -14.01 17.44
CA LYS A 220 -1.29 -13.27 18.55
C LYS A 220 -1.58 -11.77 18.45
N LEU A 221 -2.86 -11.45 18.23
CA LEU A 221 -3.34 -10.08 18.16
C LEU A 221 -4.29 -9.75 19.31
N LEU A 222 -4.22 -8.51 19.75
CA LEU A 222 -5.22 -7.89 20.62
C LEU A 222 -6.18 -7.13 19.70
N ILE A 223 -7.42 -7.59 19.61
CA ILE A 223 -8.43 -6.96 18.78
C ILE A 223 -9.00 -5.77 19.53
N ASN A 224 -8.50 -4.60 19.22
CA ASN A 224 -8.86 -3.31 19.83
C ASN A 224 -9.65 -2.40 18.90
N GLU A 225 -10.03 -2.91 17.75
CA GLU A 225 -10.92 -2.26 16.78
C GLU A 225 -11.77 -3.34 16.08
N THR A 226 -13.05 -3.07 15.91
CA THR A 226 -13.95 -3.98 15.18
C THR A 226 -13.65 -3.90 13.69
N VAL A 227 -13.49 -5.07 13.07
CA VAL A 227 -13.27 -5.16 11.61
C VAL A 227 -14.61 -5.41 10.93
N GLU A 228 -15.04 -4.43 10.15
CA GLU A 228 -16.25 -4.51 9.33
C GLU A 228 -15.84 -4.77 7.88
N ILE A 229 -16.36 -5.84 7.31
CA ILE A 229 -16.16 -6.20 5.90
C ILE A 229 -17.55 -6.22 5.27
N ALA A 230 -17.76 -5.34 4.26
CA ALA A 230 -19.01 -5.35 3.51
C ALA A 230 -19.20 -6.67 2.74
N GLU A 231 -20.42 -7.13 2.66
CA GLU A 231 -20.82 -8.35 1.93
C GLU A 231 -20.68 -8.20 0.40
#